data_beb593f38b299a98982a939844381ce9
#
_entry.id   beb593f38b299a98982a939844381ce9
#
_cell.length_a   1.000
_cell.length_b   1.000
_cell.length_c   1.000
_cell.angle_alpha   90.00
_cell.angle_beta   90.00
_cell.angle_gamma   90.00
#
_symmetry.space_group_name_H-M   'P 1'
#
loop_
_entity.id
_entity.type
_entity.pdbx_description
1 polymer ?
#
loop_
_entity_poly.entity_id
_entity_poly.type
_entity_poly.pdbx_seq_one_letter_code
_entity_poly.pdbx_strand_id
1 'polypeptide(L)'
;MLVNETFFINSCDDEELDIKRTSNLEYRLSFDDEKEIKALVFITLGTGSNTNISFIDFDREYLAKNFPVAVVSVFYHCFCVRPNPTEERYSAKVNYENQDVINTFKTFKDFHFNPANSNPYEINRHLIDFNAYLSKLKQKSIMDKEARAVVSAIFYPPNDEYQNYGIMSAIDHINALKDLCKRYPKFKTLPKLWGGGSYGGYLALFIAKIAPWYVDAALDNSGSALPVLDYIIGRDLNKPEAYIKQWDNLWFNMFVKTKWNAKDENSPYFFSKEHYKIRSLLVSTHLELQAKKNEEQILISYHSKHDEFGTAKDKEILFNAYKELGLDATLHLIKDEKEIDKRYIKNLKHSLGMSDRALFRKELPALLERFEGKKFRLKKDSISYICGNLTYTFKDKGDKFKLDFTEV
;
A
#
# COMPACT_ATOMS: atom_id res chain seq x y z
N MET A 1 1.10 7.06 -31.28
CA MET A 1 1.95 5.89 -30.91
C MET A 1 2.01 5.78 -29.37
N LEU A 2 2.05 4.56 -28.81
CA LEU A 2 2.17 4.41 -27.35
C LEU A 2 3.61 4.77 -26.90
N VAL A 3 3.71 5.79 -26.05
CA VAL A 3 4.95 6.22 -25.38
C VAL A 3 5.03 5.53 -24.03
N ASN A 4 6.18 4.92 -23.73
CA ASN A 4 6.49 4.30 -22.44
C ASN A 4 7.81 4.86 -21.93
N GLU A 5 7.79 5.46 -20.75
CA GLU A 5 8.99 6.07 -20.15
C GLU A 5 9.13 5.68 -18.68
N THR A 6 10.39 5.55 -18.26
CA THR A 6 10.76 5.26 -16.86
C THR A 6 11.64 6.40 -16.34
N PHE A 7 11.29 6.92 -15.18
CA PHE A 7 12.01 8.02 -14.56
C PHE A 7 12.51 7.62 -13.18
N PHE A 8 13.66 8.17 -12.82
CA PHE A 8 14.28 8.06 -11.51
C PHE A 8 14.50 9.45 -10.96
N ILE A 9 14.02 9.71 -9.75
CA ILE A 9 14.19 10.98 -9.05
C ILE A 9 14.69 10.76 -7.64
N ASN A 10 15.29 11.78 -7.04
CA ASN A 10 15.69 11.72 -5.64
C ASN A 10 14.46 11.64 -4.74
N SER A 11 14.40 10.64 -3.89
CA SER A 11 13.36 10.50 -2.87
C SER A 11 13.45 11.60 -1.80
N CYS A 12 12.45 11.69 -0.94
CA CYS A 12 12.49 12.50 0.28
C CYS A 12 12.93 11.64 1.46
N ASP A 13 13.57 12.27 2.43
CA ASP A 13 13.85 11.65 3.72
C ASP A 13 12.55 11.41 4.50
N ASP A 14 12.57 10.46 5.42
CA ASP A 14 11.47 10.21 6.33
C ASP A 14 11.62 11.13 7.55
N GLU A 15 10.91 12.26 7.49
CA GLU A 15 10.95 13.27 8.54
C GLU A 15 10.27 12.80 9.84
N GLU A 16 9.34 11.82 9.75
CA GLU A 16 8.64 11.28 10.92
C GLU A 16 9.57 10.41 11.78
N LEU A 17 10.49 9.69 11.14
CA LEU A 17 11.43 8.79 11.82
C LEU A 17 12.86 9.33 11.85
N ASP A 18 13.09 10.54 11.32
CA ASP A 18 14.43 11.14 11.13
C ASP A 18 15.39 10.18 10.41
N ILE A 19 14.91 9.55 9.33
CA ILE A 19 15.69 8.59 8.55
C ILE A 19 15.98 9.16 7.16
N LYS A 20 17.26 9.23 6.85
CA LYS A 20 17.71 9.64 5.51
C LYS A 20 17.54 8.51 4.51
N ARG A 21 16.84 8.80 3.40
CA ARG A 21 16.67 7.85 2.30
C ARG A 21 17.78 8.00 1.27
N THR A 22 18.30 6.84 0.82
CA THR A 22 19.36 6.77 -0.19
C THR A 22 18.88 6.16 -1.51
N SER A 23 17.70 5.50 -1.52
CA SER A 23 17.10 4.94 -2.72
C SER A 23 16.52 6.04 -3.61
N ASN A 24 16.65 5.89 -4.93
CA ASN A 24 15.92 6.72 -5.87
C ASN A 24 14.45 6.25 -5.95
N LEU A 25 13.54 7.21 -6.15
CA LEU A 25 12.16 6.94 -6.48
C LEU A 25 12.03 6.66 -7.97
N GLU A 26 11.51 5.49 -8.34
CA GLU A 26 11.16 5.14 -9.71
C GLU A 26 9.66 5.36 -9.96
N TYR A 27 9.33 5.93 -11.12
CA TYR A 27 7.97 5.89 -11.63
C TYR A 27 7.97 5.67 -13.14
N ARG A 28 6.90 5.07 -13.65
CA ARG A 28 6.71 4.76 -15.07
C ARG A 28 5.49 5.47 -15.61
N LEU A 29 5.61 5.96 -16.83
CA LEU A 29 4.58 6.68 -17.56
C LEU A 29 4.24 5.94 -18.85
N SER A 30 2.94 5.87 -19.18
CA SER A 30 2.46 5.47 -20.51
C SER A 30 1.37 6.42 -20.99
N PHE A 31 1.43 6.85 -22.25
CA PHE A 31 0.37 7.60 -22.92
C PHE A 31 0.45 7.41 -24.42
N ASP A 32 -0.65 7.65 -25.12
CA ASP A 32 -0.68 7.64 -26.58
C ASP A 32 -0.52 9.07 -27.08
N ASP A 33 0.59 9.37 -27.77
CA ASP A 33 0.94 10.72 -28.24
C ASP A 33 0.07 11.20 -29.42
N GLU A 34 -0.65 10.29 -30.06
CA GLU A 34 -1.62 10.62 -31.11
C GLU A 34 -2.98 11.08 -30.54
N LYS A 35 -3.19 10.94 -29.22
CA LYS A 35 -4.40 11.36 -28.54
C LYS A 35 -4.24 12.67 -27.81
N GLU A 36 -5.29 13.46 -27.79
CA GLU A 36 -5.41 14.54 -26.81
C GLU A 36 -5.59 13.94 -25.42
N ILE A 37 -4.59 14.11 -24.55
CA ILE A 37 -4.65 13.58 -23.19
C ILE A 37 -5.58 14.46 -22.36
N LYS A 38 -6.62 13.83 -21.77
CA LYS A 38 -7.67 14.50 -21.00
C LYS A 38 -7.53 14.36 -19.49
N ALA A 39 -6.72 13.41 -19.01
CA ALA A 39 -6.47 13.23 -17.57
C ALA A 39 -5.12 12.57 -17.29
N LEU A 40 -4.60 12.79 -16.07
CA LEU A 40 -3.53 11.99 -15.46
C LEU A 40 -4.16 10.93 -14.56
N VAL A 41 -3.75 9.69 -14.73
CA VAL A 41 -4.18 8.54 -13.93
C VAL A 41 -2.99 7.98 -13.19
N PHE A 42 -3.05 7.93 -11.87
CA PHE A 42 -2.06 7.28 -11.02
C PHE A 42 -2.64 5.97 -10.50
N ILE A 43 -2.07 4.85 -10.92
CA ILE A 43 -2.39 3.55 -10.34
C ILE A 43 -1.61 3.44 -9.03
N THR A 44 -2.32 3.55 -7.92
CA THR A 44 -1.76 3.34 -6.59
C THR A 44 -1.73 1.84 -6.30
N LEU A 45 -0.52 1.28 -6.31
CA LEU A 45 -0.31 -0.16 -6.27
C LEU A 45 -0.57 -0.73 -4.86
N GLY A 46 -1.25 -1.87 -4.78
CA GLY A 46 -1.52 -2.59 -3.53
C GLY A 46 -0.32 -3.39 -3.01
N THR A 47 -0.44 -3.91 -1.79
CA THR A 47 0.59 -4.74 -1.16
C THR A 47 0.85 -6.00 -1.99
N GLY A 48 2.13 -6.28 -2.25
CA GLY A 48 2.55 -7.46 -3.00
C GLY A 48 2.48 -7.34 -4.53
N SER A 49 2.08 -6.18 -5.06
CA SER A 49 2.08 -5.93 -6.51
C SER A 49 3.47 -6.06 -7.15
N ASN A 50 4.53 -5.97 -6.36
CA ASN A 50 5.91 -6.18 -6.81
C ASN A 50 6.19 -7.61 -7.29
N THR A 51 5.33 -8.57 -7.04
CA THR A 51 5.52 -9.96 -7.49
C THR A 51 5.35 -10.15 -9.00
N ASN A 52 4.74 -9.18 -9.67
CA ASN A 52 4.52 -9.24 -11.12
C ASN A 52 4.58 -7.85 -11.77
N ILE A 53 5.78 -7.39 -12.07
CA ILE A 53 6.03 -6.06 -12.68
C ILE A 53 5.45 -5.97 -14.10
N SER A 54 5.54 -7.03 -14.88
CA SER A 54 5.00 -7.04 -16.25
C SER A 54 3.49 -6.87 -16.28
N PHE A 55 2.78 -7.32 -15.24
CA PHE A 55 1.33 -7.09 -15.12
C PHE A 55 1.01 -5.62 -14.81
N ILE A 56 1.83 -4.96 -13.99
CA ILE A 56 1.70 -3.52 -13.72
C ILE A 56 1.91 -2.72 -15.01
N ASP A 57 2.94 -3.04 -15.77
CA ASP A 57 3.23 -2.40 -17.05
C ASP A 57 2.09 -2.63 -18.05
N PHE A 58 1.57 -3.85 -18.14
CA PHE A 58 0.43 -4.17 -18.99
C PHE A 58 -0.82 -3.38 -18.61
N ASP A 59 -1.16 -3.24 -17.34
CA ASP A 59 -2.34 -2.48 -16.90
C ASP A 59 -2.20 -0.99 -17.22
N ARG A 60 -1.01 -0.42 -17.02
CA ARG A 60 -0.70 0.98 -17.36
C ARG A 60 -0.83 1.22 -18.86
N GLU A 61 -0.18 0.38 -19.69
CA GLU A 61 -0.22 0.49 -21.15
C GLU A 61 -1.62 0.27 -21.71
N TYR A 62 -2.35 -0.69 -21.16
CA TYR A 62 -3.73 -0.95 -21.57
C TYR A 62 -4.62 0.27 -21.38
N LEU A 63 -4.54 0.93 -20.23
CA LEU A 63 -5.36 2.13 -19.96
C LEU A 63 -4.97 3.28 -20.89
N ALA A 64 -3.67 3.54 -21.08
CA ALA A 64 -3.17 4.57 -21.99
C ALA A 64 -3.61 4.33 -23.45
N LYS A 65 -3.63 3.05 -23.87
CA LYS A 65 -4.03 2.64 -25.21
C LYS A 65 -5.53 2.78 -25.48
N ASN A 66 -6.36 2.55 -24.47
CA ASN A 66 -7.80 2.49 -24.63
C ASN A 66 -8.54 3.77 -24.23
N PHE A 67 -7.89 4.67 -23.49
CA PHE A 67 -8.47 5.92 -23.02
C PHE A 67 -7.55 7.11 -23.37
N PRO A 68 -8.08 8.33 -23.48
CA PRO A 68 -7.28 9.54 -23.70
C PRO A 68 -6.63 10.01 -22.38
N VAL A 69 -5.79 9.18 -21.77
CA VAL A 69 -5.17 9.43 -20.46
C VAL A 69 -3.68 9.15 -20.49
N ALA A 70 -2.93 9.87 -19.67
CA ALA A 70 -1.57 9.50 -19.33
C ALA A 70 -1.59 8.75 -17.98
N VAL A 71 -1.00 7.56 -17.95
CA VAL A 71 -1.07 6.63 -16.82
C VAL A 71 0.28 6.47 -16.17
N VAL A 72 0.30 6.56 -14.85
CA VAL A 72 1.53 6.51 -14.03
C VAL A 72 1.43 5.39 -13.01
N SER A 73 2.51 4.64 -12.87
CA SER A 73 2.73 3.68 -11.76
C SER A 73 3.97 4.13 -10.99
N VAL A 74 3.85 4.23 -9.66
CA VAL A 74 4.93 4.69 -8.78
C VAL A 74 5.41 3.51 -7.93
N PHE A 75 6.72 3.26 -7.96
CA PHE A 75 7.39 2.26 -7.14
C PHE A 75 7.86 2.94 -5.85
N TYR A 76 6.90 3.16 -4.97
CA TYR A 76 7.02 3.97 -3.76
C TYR A 76 7.85 3.29 -2.67
N HIS A 77 8.18 4.02 -1.62
CA HIS A 77 8.90 3.51 -0.45
C HIS A 77 8.25 2.24 0.11
N CYS A 78 9.05 1.20 0.29
CA CYS A 78 8.59 -0.12 0.75
C CYS A 78 7.55 -0.78 -0.18
N PHE A 79 7.64 -0.54 -1.48
CA PHE A 79 6.81 -1.21 -2.48
C PHE A 79 7.14 -2.71 -2.58
N CYS A 80 8.41 -3.08 -2.47
CA CYS A 80 8.92 -4.44 -2.65
C CYS A 80 8.81 -5.25 -1.35
N VAL A 81 7.60 -5.62 -0.94
CA VAL A 81 7.34 -6.34 0.32
C VAL A 81 7.16 -7.86 0.16
N ARG A 82 7.32 -8.39 -1.05
CA ARG A 82 7.22 -9.84 -1.32
C ARG A 82 8.40 -10.30 -2.18
N PRO A 83 8.83 -11.56 -2.08
CA PRO A 83 9.77 -12.12 -3.04
C PRO A 83 9.18 -12.07 -4.47
N ASN A 84 10.00 -11.59 -5.41
CA ASN A 84 9.67 -11.63 -6.83
C ASN A 84 10.51 -12.74 -7.48
N PRO A 85 9.89 -13.78 -8.09
CA PRO A 85 10.61 -14.92 -8.65
C PRO A 85 11.33 -14.62 -9.96
N THR A 86 11.00 -13.50 -10.63
CA THR A 86 11.50 -13.18 -11.97
C THR A 86 12.44 -11.99 -12.02
N GLU A 87 12.29 -11.05 -11.06
CA GLU A 87 13.03 -9.78 -11.08
C GLU A 87 13.59 -9.45 -9.69
N GLU A 88 14.87 -9.77 -9.46
CA GLU A 88 15.54 -9.56 -8.15
C GLU A 88 15.48 -8.11 -7.67
N ARG A 89 15.53 -7.15 -8.59
CA ARG A 89 15.46 -5.71 -8.27
C ARG A 89 14.18 -5.32 -7.50
N TYR A 90 13.08 -6.03 -7.74
CA TYR A 90 11.79 -5.79 -7.11
C TYR A 90 11.43 -6.87 -6.07
N SER A 91 12.41 -7.59 -5.60
CA SER A 91 12.24 -8.73 -4.69
C SER A 91 12.64 -8.38 -3.27
N ALA A 92 11.74 -8.59 -2.31
CA ALA A 92 12.12 -8.67 -0.91
C ALA A 92 12.88 -9.99 -0.65
N LYS A 93 13.83 -9.94 0.28
CA LYS A 93 14.56 -11.13 0.76
C LYS A 93 13.91 -11.64 2.03
N VAL A 94 13.81 -12.96 2.17
CA VAL A 94 13.42 -13.59 3.43
C VAL A 94 14.64 -13.63 4.34
N ASN A 95 14.48 -13.17 5.58
CA ASN A 95 15.55 -13.16 6.57
C ASN A 95 14.98 -13.55 7.94
N TYR A 96 15.87 -13.78 8.91
CA TYR A 96 15.54 -14.15 10.28
C TYR A 96 16.25 -13.18 11.23
N GLU A 97 15.49 -12.50 12.07
CA GLU A 97 16.05 -11.73 13.17
C GLU A 97 16.36 -12.64 14.36
N ASN A 98 17.13 -12.14 15.34
CA ASN A 98 17.53 -12.93 16.50
C ASN A 98 16.34 -13.61 17.18
N GLN A 99 15.21 -12.93 17.30
CA GLN A 99 14.00 -13.49 17.92
C GLN A 99 13.39 -14.62 17.09
N ASP A 100 13.46 -14.55 15.75
CA ASP A 100 12.98 -15.62 14.87
C ASP A 100 13.84 -16.88 15.05
N VAL A 101 15.14 -16.70 15.14
CA VAL A 101 16.10 -17.79 15.39
C VAL A 101 15.83 -18.44 16.73
N ILE A 102 15.70 -17.64 17.81
CA ILE A 102 15.40 -18.15 19.17
C ILE A 102 14.08 -18.93 19.16
N ASN A 103 13.04 -18.39 18.58
CA ASN A 103 11.73 -19.04 18.50
C ASN A 103 11.77 -20.32 17.66
N THR A 104 12.54 -20.33 16.56
CA THR A 104 12.73 -21.52 15.74
C THR A 104 13.42 -22.65 16.49
N PHE A 105 14.51 -22.35 17.23
CA PHE A 105 15.17 -23.35 18.06
C PHE A 105 14.26 -23.85 19.21
N LYS A 106 13.39 -22.98 19.76
CA LYS A 106 12.37 -23.42 20.72
C LYS A 106 11.40 -24.40 20.06
N THR A 107 10.90 -24.07 18.85
CA THR A 107 10.04 -24.98 18.08
C THR A 107 10.74 -26.33 17.83
N PHE A 108 12.02 -26.34 17.49
CA PHE A 108 12.77 -27.60 17.32
C PHE A 108 12.72 -28.45 18.60
N LYS A 109 12.93 -27.86 19.77
CA LYS A 109 12.84 -28.55 21.07
C LYS A 109 11.45 -29.11 21.35
N ASP A 110 10.41 -28.33 21.06
CA ASP A 110 9.02 -28.74 21.27
C ASP A 110 8.66 -29.97 20.43
N PHE A 111 9.29 -30.15 19.26
CA PHE A 111 9.16 -31.33 18.41
C PHE A 111 10.25 -32.38 18.63
N HIS A 112 11.09 -32.27 19.65
CA HIS A 112 12.22 -33.15 19.94
C HIS A 112 13.21 -33.32 18.76
N PHE A 113 13.36 -32.27 17.95
CA PHE A 113 14.34 -32.22 16.87
C PHE A 113 15.65 -31.59 17.36
N ASN A 114 16.76 -32.31 17.12
CA ASN A 114 18.11 -31.83 17.43
C ASN A 114 18.80 -31.48 16.11
N PRO A 115 19.03 -30.20 15.78
CA PRO A 115 19.83 -29.82 14.62
C PRO A 115 21.29 -30.26 14.79
N ALA A 116 22.01 -30.43 13.69
CA ALA A 116 23.39 -30.87 13.68
C ALA A 116 24.35 -29.96 14.50
N ASN A 117 24.00 -28.68 14.60
CA ASN A 117 24.67 -27.67 15.42
C ASN A 117 23.71 -26.55 15.78
N SER A 118 24.14 -25.59 16.61
CA SER A 118 23.35 -24.44 17.04
C SER A 118 23.71 -23.17 16.27
N ASN A 119 24.32 -23.28 15.08
CA ASN A 119 24.74 -22.12 14.29
C ASN A 119 23.53 -21.41 13.68
N PRO A 120 23.22 -20.17 14.10
CA PRO A 120 22.07 -19.42 13.59
C PRO A 120 22.21 -19.07 12.08
N TYR A 121 23.42 -19.00 11.55
CA TYR A 121 23.66 -18.75 10.12
C TYR A 121 23.26 -19.93 9.22
N GLU A 122 23.07 -21.12 9.79
CA GLU A 122 22.60 -22.32 9.09
C GLU A 122 21.10 -22.57 9.24
N ILE A 123 20.33 -21.58 9.71
CA ILE A 123 18.90 -21.74 10.03
C ILE A 123 18.10 -22.33 8.86
N ASN A 124 18.37 -21.91 7.63
CA ASN A 124 17.70 -22.46 6.43
C ASN A 124 17.94 -23.96 6.27
N ARG A 125 19.17 -24.42 6.51
CA ARG A 125 19.51 -25.84 6.47
C ARG A 125 18.80 -26.61 7.58
N HIS A 126 18.81 -26.08 8.79
CA HIS A 126 18.11 -26.68 9.92
C HIS A 126 16.59 -26.80 9.67
N LEU A 127 15.98 -25.81 9.03
CA LEU A 127 14.56 -25.85 8.65
C LEU A 127 14.25 -26.91 7.58
N ILE A 128 15.15 -27.12 6.61
CA ILE A 128 15.03 -28.20 5.61
C ILE A 128 15.09 -29.56 6.32
N ASP A 129 16.09 -29.75 7.17
CA ASP A 129 16.29 -30.99 7.93
C ASP A 129 15.09 -31.24 8.87
N PHE A 130 14.58 -30.20 9.52
CA PHE A 130 13.41 -30.27 10.38
C PHE A 130 12.14 -30.65 9.60
N ASN A 131 11.92 -30.08 8.42
CA ASN A 131 10.80 -30.47 7.57
C ASN A 131 10.87 -31.96 7.17
N ALA A 132 12.08 -32.44 6.85
CA ALA A 132 12.31 -33.88 6.55
C ALA A 132 12.05 -34.76 7.78
N TYR A 133 12.47 -34.31 8.97
CA TYR A 133 12.19 -34.98 10.24
C TYR A 133 10.70 -35.11 10.51
N LEU A 134 9.92 -34.00 10.37
CA LEU A 134 8.47 -34.00 10.55
C LEU A 134 7.78 -34.95 9.56
N SER A 135 8.26 -35.02 8.32
CA SER A 135 7.76 -35.98 7.32
C SER A 135 7.94 -37.43 7.79
N LYS A 136 9.10 -37.78 8.37
CA LYS A 136 9.34 -39.10 8.94
C LYS A 136 8.44 -39.44 10.12
N LEU A 137 8.15 -38.48 11.00
CA LEU A 137 7.22 -38.67 12.12
C LEU A 137 5.81 -38.98 11.63
N LYS A 138 5.34 -38.29 10.59
CA LYS A 138 4.04 -38.53 9.95
C LYS A 138 3.96 -39.90 9.27
N GLN A 139 5.00 -40.29 8.55
CA GLN A 139 5.09 -41.63 7.93
C GLN A 139 5.00 -42.74 8.95
N LYS A 140 5.56 -42.54 10.16
CA LYS A 140 5.53 -43.51 11.26
C LYS A 140 4.24 -43.41 12.10
N SER A 141 3.28 -42.54 11.74
CA SER A 141 2.07 -42.26 12.49
C SER A 141 2.32 -41.78 13.94
N ILE A 142 3.49 -41.21 14.21
CA ILE A 142 3.86 -40.61 15.51
C ILE A 142 3.26 -39.19 15.60
N MET A 143 3.07 -38.54 14.46
CA MET A 143 2.51 -37.21 14.33
C MET A 143 1.29 -37.23 13.39
N ASP A 144 0.26 -36.47 13.73
CA ASP A 144 -0.91 -36.28 12.88
C ASP A 144 -0.52 -35.75 11.48
N LYS A 145 -1.17 -36.28 10.44
CA LYS A 145 -0.87 -35.90 9.04
C LYS A 145 -1.13 -34.43 8.77
N GLU A 146 -2.11 -33.83 9.44
CA GLU A 146 -2.48 -32.43 9.27
C GLU A 146 -1.70 -31.49 10.21
N ALA A 147 -0.97 -32.00 11.19
CA ALA A 147 -0.17 -31.18 12.08
C ALA A 147 0.93 -30.44 11.30
N ARG A 148 1.21 -29.22 11.70
CA ARG A 148 2.22 -28.33 11.10
C ARG A 148 3.03 -27.65 12.21
N ALA A 149 4.31 -27.47 11.98
CA ALA A 149 5.11 -26.57 12.78
C ALA A 149 5.01 -25.15 12.20
N VAL A 150 5.04 -24.15 13.06
CA VAL A 150 5.00 -22.74 12.68
C VAL A 150 6.27 -22.07 13.18
N VAL A 151 6.96 -21.38 12.29
CA VAL A 151 8.13 -20.55 12.57
C VAL A 151 7.89 -19.14 12.08
N SER A 152 8.76 -18.18 12.43
CA SER A 152 8.64 -16.82 11.95
C SER A 152 9.84 -16.42 11.10
N ALA A 153 9.58 -15.51 10.15
CA ALA A 153 10.60 -14.87 9.35
C ALA A 153 10.12 -13.46 8.94
N ILE A 154 11.02 -12.71 8.33
CA ILE A 154 10.76 -11.31 7.96
C ILE A 154 11.12 -11.07 6.50
N PHE A 155 10.31 -10.27 5.80
CA PHE A 155 10.62 -9.74 4.50
C PHE A 155 11.46 -8.46 4.65
N TYR A 156 12.63 -8.47 4.02
CA TYR A 156 13.51 -7.33 3.90
C TYR A 156 13.35 -6.73 2.50
N PRO A 157 12.69 -5.58 2.37
CA PRO A 157 12.66 -4.85 1.11
C PRO A 157 14.08 -4.46 0.67
N PRO A 158 14.33 -4.32 -0.65
CA PRO A 158 15.62 -3.82 -1.14
C PRO A 158 15.89 -2.39 -0.66
N ASN A 159 17.12 -1.92 -0.82
CA ASN A 159 17.55 -0.55 -0.50
C ASN A 159 17.38 -0.15 0.98
N ASP A 160 17.39 -1.11 1.88
CA ASP A 160 17.17 -0.90 3.33
C ASP A 160 15.82 -0.24 3.66
N GLU A 161 14.84 -0.35 2.78
CA GLU A 161 13.51 0.19 2.99
C GLU A 161 12.75 -0.56 4.09
N TYR A 162 11.74 0.07 4.64
CA TYR A 162 10.95 -0.41 5.76
C TYR A 162 9.51 0.08 5.68
N GLN A 163 8.59 -0.58 6.35
CA GLN A 163 7.18 -0.19 6.36
C GLN A 163 6.95 1.09 7.16
N ASN A 164 6.53 2.15 6.47
CA ASN A 164 6.10 3.43 7.07
C ASN A 164 4.57 3.60 7.06
N TYR A 165 3.86 2.77 6.33
CA TYR A 165 2.41 2.70 6.16
C TYR A 165 1.75 4.06 5.82
N GLY A 166 1.78 4.40 4.55
CA GLY A 166 1.02 5.50 3.94
C GLY A 166 1.83 6.76 3.73
N ILE A 167 2.49 7.33 4.75
CA ILE A 167 3.09 8.67 4.66
C ILE A 167 4.14 8.74 3.55
N MET A 168 5.19 7.93 3.62
CA MET A 168 6.26 7.98 2.62
C MET A 168 5.77 7.56 1.24
N SER A 169 4.92 6.54 1.17
CA SER A 169 4.33 6.08 -0.09
C SER A 169 3.50 7.19 -0.76
N ALA A 170 2.71 7.93 -0.01
CA ALA A 170 1.90 9.03 -0.53
C ALA A 170 2.77 10.22 -0.96
N ILE A 171 3.79 10.59 -0.19
CA ILE A 171 4.76 11.64 -0.54
C ILE A 171 5.47 11.29 -1.86
N ASP A 172 5.87 10.04 -2.05
CA ASP A 172 6.49 9.57 -3.28
C ASP A 172 5.57 9.74 -4.50
N HIS A 173 4.30 9.38 -4.38
CA HIS A 173 3.32 9.57 -5.44
C HIS A 173 3.16 11.04 -5.84
N ILE A 174 3.08 11.94 -4.85
CA ILE A 174 2.94 13.38 -5.11
C ILE A 174 4.21 13.95 -5.73
N ASN A 175 5.39 13.49 -5.29
CA ASN A 175 6.66 13.91 -5.89
C ASN A 175 6.82 13.40 -7.33
N ALA A 176 6.34 12.20 -7.65
CA ALA A 176 6.26 11.71 -9.02
C ALA A 176 5.34 12.59 -9.88
N LEU A 177 4.16 13.00 -9.38
CA LEU A 177 3.29 13.96 -10.07
C LEU A 177 4.00 15.30 -10.34
N LYS A 178 4.71 15.85 -9.36
CA LYS A 178 5.41 17.14 -9.49
C LYS A 178 6.53 17.08 -10.52
N ASP A 179 7.33 16.03 -10.51
CA ASP A 179 8.39 15.81 -11.51
C ASP A 179 7.80 15.59 -12.90
N LEU A 180 6.76 14.77 -13.03
CA LEU A 180 6.04 14.55 -14.28
C LEU A 180 5.52 15.86 -14.87
N CYS A 181 4.87 16.70 -14.08
CA CYS A 181 4.37 18.00 -14.52
C CYS A 181 5.47 19.01 -14.86
N LYS A 182 6.70 18.81 -14.35
CA LYS A 182 7.87 19.59 -14.76
C LYS A 182 8.38 19.13 -16.12
N ARG A 183 8.42 17.82 -16.38
CA ARG A 183 8.82 17.23 -17.68
C ARG A 183 7.80 17.48 -18.77
N TYR A 184 6.52 17.38 -18.42
CA TYR A 184 5.39 17.58 -19.34
C TYR A 184 4.50 18.74 -18.84
N PRO A 185 4.87 20.00 -19.13
CA PRO A 185 4.13 21.17 -18.63
C PRO A 185 2.64 21.19 -18.98
N LYS A 186 2.27 20.58 -20.12
CA LYS A 186 0.88 20.43 -20.56
C LYS A 186 0.01 19.62 -19.60
N PHE A 187 0.61 18.74 -18.78
CA PHE A 187 -0.12 17.91 -17.83
C PHE A 187 -0.54 18.67 -16.55
N LYS A 188 0.00 19.87 -16.31
CA LYS A 188 -0.38 20.70 -15.14
C LYS A 188 -1.86 21.06 -15.10
N THR A 189 -2.48 21.16 -16.28
CA THR A 189 -3.88 21.60 -16.44
C THR A 189 -4.87 20.45 -16.61
N LEU A 190 -4.40 19.20 -16.49
CA LEU A 190 -5.26 18.02 -16.56
C LEU A 190 -5.78 17.64 -15.16
N PRO A 191 -6.96 17.02 -15.05
CA PRO A 191 -7.41 16.41 -13.81
C PRO A 191 -6.51 15.25 -13.37
N LYS A 192 -6.32 15.07 -12.06
CA LYS A 192 -5.47 14.06 -11.43
C LYS A 192 -6.35 13.04 -10.74
N LEU A 193 -6.34 11.82 -11.27
CA LEU A 193 -7.11 10.69 -10.79
C LEU A 193 -6.17 9.68 -10.14
N TRP A 194 -6.49 9.30 -8.91
CA TRP A 194 -5.71 8.35 -8.12
C TRP A 194 -6.57 7.12 -7.84
N GLY A 195 -6.00 5.92 -7.91
CA GLY A 195 -6.82 4.76 -7.57
C GLY A 195 -6.08 3.45 -7.59
N GLY A 196 -6.61 2.49 -6.81
CA GLY A 196 -6.09 1.15 -6.74
C GLY A 196 -6.87 0.25 -5.81
N GLY A 197 -6.40 -0.99 -5.68
CA GLY A 197 -6.99 -2.01 -4.83
C GLY A 197 -6.26 -2.20 -3.51
N SER A 198 -6.99 -2.62 -2.48
CA SER A 198 -6.43 -2.94 -1.17
C SER A 198 -5.64 -1.77 -0.58
N TYR A 199 -4.38 -1.98 -0.20
CA TYR A 199 -3.52 -0.89 0.25
C TYR A 199 -3.42 0.27 -0.75
N GLY A 200 -3.49 -0.01 -2.06
CA GLY A 200 -3.54 1.02 -3.10
C GLY A 200 -4.80 1.90 -3.00
N GLY A 201 -5.95 1.32 -2.70
CA GLY A 201 -7.18 2.07 -2.43
C GLY A 201 -7.07 2.96 -1.20
N TYR A 202 -6.50 2.44 -0.11
CA TYR A 202 -6.16 3.24 1.06
C TYR A 202 -5.23 4.40 0.70
N LEU A 203 -4.17 4.15 -0.07
CA LEU A 203 -3.22 5.18 -0.51
C LEU A 203 -3.89 6.27 -1.34
N ALA A 204 -4.80 5.93 -2.26
CA ALA A 204 -5.53 6.92 -3.05
C ALA A 204 -6.33 7.88 -2.16
N LEU A 205 -7.05 7.34 -1.17
CA LEU A 205 -7.80 8.14 -0.19
C LEU A 205 -6.86 8.88 0.78
N PHE A 206 -5.72 8.31 1.14
CA PHE A 206 -4.74 8.96 1.99
C PHE A 206 -4.03 10.12 1.27
N ILE A 207 -3.72 9.99 -0.01
CA ILE A 207 -3.23 11.09 -0.87
C ILE A 207 -4.29 12.20 -0.93
N ALA A 208 -5.58 11.85 -1.10
CA ALA A 208 -6.68 12.80 -1.08
C ALA A 208 -6.78 13.54 0.27
N LYS A 209 -6.42 12.89 1.38
CA LYS A 209 -6.35 13.50 2.71
C LYS A 209 -5.18 14.48 2.82
N ILE A 210 -3.94 14.05 2.53
CA ILE A 210 -2.73 14.84 2.82
C ILE A 210 -2.38 15.89 1.77
N ALA A 211 -2.93 15.78 0.55
CA ALA A 211 -2.71 16.71 -0.55
C ALA A 211 -3.99 16.91 -1.37
N PRO A 212 -5.10 17.36 -0.76
CA PRO A 212 -6.41 17.44 -1.42
C PRO A 212 -6.38 18.23 -2.74
N TRP A 213 -5.53 19.25 -2.83
CA TRP A 213 -5.38 20.11 -4.03
C TRP A 213 -4.70 19.41 -5.23
N TYR A 214 -4.19 18.19 -5.04
CA TYR A 214 -3.64 17.35 -6.09
C TYR A 214 -4.53 16.17 -6.48
N VAL A 215 -5.77 16.15 -5.98
CA VAL A 215 -6.71 15.03 -6.20
C VAL A 215 -8.04 15.56 -6.70
N ASP A 216 -8.34 15.30 -7.95
CA ASP A 216 -9.65 15.62 -8.56
C ASP A 216 -10.60 14.42 -8.44
N ALA A 217 -10.07 13.19 -8.49
CA ALA A 217 -10.82 11.98 -8.15
C ALA A 217 -9.92 10.94 -7.45
N ALA A 218 -10.48 10.26 -6.44
CA ALA A 218 -9.87 9.10 -5.81
C ALA A 218 -10.77 7.87 -5.94
N LEU A 219 -10.22 6.78 -6.48
CA LEU A 219 -10.90 5.51 -6.72
C LEU A 219 -10.32 4.44 -5.79
N ASP A 220 -11.15 3.91 -4.95
CA ASP A 220 -10.76 2.90 -3.97
C ASP A 220 -11.48 1.57 -4.24
N ASN A 221 -10.72 0.49 -4.27
CA ASN A 221 -11.28 -0.85 -4.25
C ASN A 221 -10.78 -1.61 -3.01
N SER A 222 -11.63 -1.74 -2.01
CA SER A 222 -11.39 -2.50 -0.78
C SER A 222 -10.21 -1.99 0.08
N GLY A 223 -9.83 -0.72 -0.02
CA GLY A 223 -8.86 -0.13 0.90
C GLY A 223 -9.44 -0.03 2.33
N SER A 224 -8.62 -0.22 3.34
CA SER A 224 -9.04 -0.01 4.72
C SER A 224 -9.23 1.48 5.04
N ALA A 225 -10.24 1.84 5.84
CA ALA A 225 -10.40 3.20 6.36
C ALA A 225 -9.49 3.50 7.56
N LEU A 226 -8.99 2.45 8.20
CA LEU A 226 -8.09 2.51 9.35
C LEU A 226 -6.73 1.90 8.99
N PRO A 227 -5.63 2.33 9.62
CA PRO A 227 -4.33 1.70 9.42
C PRO A 227 -4.35 0.25 9.93
N VAL A 228 -3.81 -0.67 9.13
CA VAL A 228 -3.71 -2.08 9.47
C VAL A 228 -2.46 -2.29 10.32
N LEU A 229 -2.63 -2.46 11.64
CA LEU A 229 -1.54 -2.57 12.59
C LEU A 229 -0.62 -3.76 12.35
N ASP A 230 -1.14 -4.85 11.78
CA ASP A 230 -0.38 -6.05 11.46
C ASP A 230 0.76 -5.74 10.45
N TYR A 231 0.57 -4.74 9.59
CA TYR A 231 1.60 -4.25 8.64
C TYR A 231 2.58 -3.27 9.26
N ILE A 232 2.29 -2.68 10.42
CA ILE A 232 3.10 -1.61 11.04
C ILE A 232 3.92 -2.18 12.21
N ILE A 233 3.22 -2.79 13.15
CA ILE A 233 3.76 -3.31 14.43
C ILE A 233 3.35 -4.77 14.67
N GLY A 234 3.05 -5.51 13.61
CA GLY A 234 2.51 -6.86 13.69
C GLY A 234 3.35 -7.84 14.50
N ARG A 235 4.69 -7.72 14.44
CA ARG A 235 5.60 -8.52 15.23
C ARG A 235 5.38 -8.32 16.74
N ASP A 236 5.22 -7.09 17.19
CA ASP A 236 4.98 -6.78 18.61
C ASP A 236 3.61 -7.23 19.09
N LEU A 237 2.63 -7.22 18.20
CA LEU A 237 1.27 -7.71 18.45
C LEU A 237 1.14 -9.23 18.27
N ASN A 238 2.20 -9.92 17.84
CA ASN A 238 2.17 -11.32 17.43
C ASN A 238 1.09 -11.62 16.36
N LYS A 239 0.92 -10.70 15.42
CA LYS A 239 0.01 -10.77 14.29
C LYS A 239 0.79 -10.67 13.00
N PRO A 240 1.09 -11.79 12.33
CA PRO A 240 1.85 -11.77 11.09
C PRO A 240 1.02 -11.14 9.96
N GLU A 241 1.70 -10.41 9.08
CA GLU A 241 1.13 -9.83 7.89
C GLU A 241 0.68 -10.90 6.87
N ALA A 242 1.39 -12.02 6.83
CA ALA A 242 1.08 -13.13 5.95
C ALA A 242 1.46 -14.47 6.57
N TYR A 243 0.72 -15.50 6.16
CA TYR A 243 0.99 -16.89 6.48
C TYR A 243 1.43 -17.59 5.18
N ILE A 244 2.64 -18.15 5.16
CA ILE A 244 3.18 -18.82 3.97
C ILE A 244 3.43 -20.29 4.27
N LYS A 245 2.83 -21.16 3.48
CA LYS A 245 3.19 -22.57 3.44
C LYS A 245 4.47 -22.70 2.62
N GLN A 246 5.63 -22.79 3.28
CA GLN A 246 6.91 -22.96 2.60
C GLN A 246 7.14 -24.40 2.17
N TRP A 247 6.80 -25.36 3.07
CA TRP A 247 6.87 -26.79 2.83
C TRP A 247 5.65 -27.49 3.43
N ASP A 248 5.49 -28.78 3.17
CA ASP A 248 4.31 -29.53 3.61
C ASP A 248 4.11 -29.55 5.13
N ASN A 249 5.18 -29.43 5.91
CA ASN A 249 5.13 -29.52 7.37
C ASN A 249 5.47 -28.19 8.07
N LEU A 250 5.86 -27.17 7.31
CA LEU A 250 6.27 -25.89 7.88
C LEU A 250 5.48 -24.73 7.29
N TRP A 251 4.92 -23.94 8.16
CA TRP A 251 4.32 -22.66 7.86
C TRP A 251 5.15 -21.54 8.47
N PHE A 252 5.16 -20.41 7.79
CA PHE A 252 5.86 -19.21 8.20
C PHE A 252 4.89 -18.10 8.53
N ASN A 253 5.00 -17.58 9.74
CA ASN A 253 4.47 -16.28 10.12
C ASN A 253 5.41 -15.22 9.58
N MET A 254 4.96 -14.49 8.56
CA MET A 254 5.78 -13.51 7.88
C MET A 254 5.47 -12.10 8.35
N PHE A 255 6.51 -11.34 8.60
CA PHE A 255 6.46 -9.92 8.93
C PHE A 255 7.19 -9.12 7.86
N VAL A 256 6.89 -7.83 7.70
CA VAL A 256 7.70 -6.91 6.89
C VAL A 256 8.60 -6.11 7.81
N LYS A 257 9.82 -5.82 7.35
CA LYS A 257 10.74 -4.95 8.08
C LYS A 257 10.07 -3.61 8.39
N THR A 258 10.09 -3.23 9.64
CA THR A 258 9.63 -1.94 10.16
C THR A 258 10.69 -1.33 11.07
N LYS A 259 10.60 -0.03 11.29
CA LYS A 259 11.34 0.67 12.37
C LYS A 259 10.45 0.85 13.61
N TRP A 260 9.14 0.80 13.42
CA TRP A 260 8.18 0.97 14.50
C TRP A 260 8.22 -0.15 15.51
N ASN A 261 7.98 0.19 16.78
CA ASN A 261 7.74 -0.75 17.87
C ASN A 261 6.54 -0.28 18.71
N ALA A 262 5.92 -1.21 19.45
CA ALA A 262 4.78 -0.94 20.32
C ALA A 262 5.06 -1.27 21.81
N LYS A 263 6.31 -1.60 22.16
CA LYS A 263 6.67 -2.11 23.48
C LYS A 263 7.53 -1.15 24.30
N ASP A 264 8.32 -0.33 23.64
CA ASP A 264 9.22 0.62 24.30
C ASP A 264 8.75 2.06 24.02
N GLU A 265 8.02 2.61 24.97
CA GLU A 265 7.49 3.98 24.90
C GLU A 265 8.59 5.06 24.91
N ASN A 266 9.81 4.73 25.32
CA ASN A 266 10.96 5.64 25.32
C ASN A 266 11.74 5.60 24.00
N SER A 267 11.39 4.67 23.11
CA SER A 267 12.02 4.59 21.79
C SER A 267 11.56 5.72 20.89
N PRO A 268 12.48 6.36 20.12
CA PRO A 268 12.08 7.32 19.10
C PRO A 268 11.22 6.68 17.97
N TYR A 269 11.13 5.37 17.96
CA TYR A 269 10.33 4.60 17.00
C TYR A 269 9.06 4.00 17.62
N PHE A 270 8.61 4.51 18.76
CA PHE A 270 7.38 4.04 19.39
C PHE A 270 6.15 4.45 18.56
N PHE A 271 5.37 3.47 18.14
CA PHE A 271 4.13 3.72 17.40
C PHE A 271 2.98 4.08 18.34
N SER A 272 2.80 5.36 18.58
CA SER A 272 1.79 5.88 19.49
C SER A 272 0.39 5.99 18.83
N LYS A 273 -0.61 6.36 19.65
CA LYS A 273 -1.95 6.67 19.16
C LYS A 273 -1.98 7.88 18.20
N GLU A 274 -1.03 8.80 18.29
CA GLU A 274 -0.87 9.95 17.42
C GLU A 274 -0.44 9.51 16.01
N HIS A 275 0.51 8.57 15.92
CA HIS A 275 0.95 7.95 14.67
C HIS A 275 -0.18 7.13 14.02
N TYR A 276 -1.02 6.51 14.84
CA TYR A 276 -2.24 5.85 14.35
C TYR A 276 -3.24 6.88 13.80
N LYS A 277 -3.45 7.98 14.54
CA LYS A 277 -4.44 9.02 14.21
C LYS A 277 -4.17 9.67 12.86
N ILE A 278 -2.92 10.01 12.54
CA ILE A 278 -2.61 10.60 11.22
C ILE A 278 -2.91 9.65 10.06
N ARG A 279 -2.67 8.35 10.25
CA ARG A 279 -2.92 7.31 9.24
C ARG A 279 -4.38 6.91 9.10
N SER A 280 -5.21 7.16 10.12
CA SER A 280 -6.65 6.90 10.08
C SER A 280 -7.36 7.87 9.13
N LEU A 281 -8.25 7.37 8.29
CA LEU A 281 -9.12 8.17 7.43
C LEU A 281 -10.40 8.64 8.16
N LEU A 282 -10.66 8.12 9.39
CA LEU A 282 -11.94 8.36 10.13
C LEU A 282 -11.89 9.53 11.12
N VAL A 283 -10.83 10.34 11.13
CA VAL A 283 -10.72 11.46 12.07
C VAL A 283 -11.52 12.65 11.56
N SER A 284 -12.64 12.99 12.21
CA SER A 284 -13.59 14.03 11.76
C SER A 284 -12.91 15.37 11.48
N THR A 285 -12.08 15.86 12.42
CA THR A 285 -11.36 17.14 12.24
C THR A 285 -10.40 17.12 11.03
N HIS A 286 -9.84 15.94 10.67
CA HIS A 286 -9.01 15.80 9.48
C HIS A 286 -9.86 15.83 8.20
N LEU A 287 -11.04 15.18 8.22
CA LEU A 287 -11.98 15.19 7.10
C LEU A 287 -12.50 16.58 6.80
N GLU A 288 -12.82 17.37 7.84
CA GLU A 288 -13.22 18.78 7.69
C GLU A 288 -12.13 19.63 7.03
N LEU A 289 -10.86 19.44 7.45
CA LEU A 289 -9.73 20.14 6.85
C LEU A 289 -9.50 19.72 5.39
N GLN A 290 -9.62 18.43 5.09
CA GLN A 290 -9.54 17.90 3.73
C GLN A 290 -10.61 18.53 2.84
N ALA A 291 -11.88 18.50 3.26
CA ALA A 291 -13.01 19.06 2.52
C ALA A 291 -12.83 20.56 2.24
N LYS A 292 -12.44 21.35 3.26
CA LYS A 292 -12.15 22.78 3.09
C LYS A 292 -11.04 23.10 2.08
N LYS A 293 -10.10 22.17 1.88
CA LYS A 293 -9.00 22.34 0.91
C LYS A 293 -9.38 22.01 -0.52
N ASN A 294 -10.33 21.11 -0.72
CA ASN A 294 -10.87 20.77 -2.04
C ASN A 294 -12.29 20.20 -1.90
N GLU A 295 -13.29 21.04 -2.04
CA GLU A 295 -14.71 20.68 -1.95
C GLU A 295 -15.19 19.92 -3.21
N GLU A 296 -14.44 19.98 -4.31
CA GLU A 296 -14.80 19.39 -5.59
C GLU A 296 -14.23 17.96 -5.78
N GLN A 297 -13.60 17.38 -4.75
CA GLN A 297 -13.07 16.01 -4.83
C GLN A 297 -14.18 15.01 -5.10
N ILE A 298 -13.93 14.11 -6.06
CA ILE A 298 -14.78 12.95 -6.31
C ILE A 298 -14.15 11.72 -5.65
N LEU A 299 -14.90 11.07 -4.78
CA LEU A 299 -14.44 9.90 -4.02
C LEU A 299 -15.34 8.71 -4.32
N ILE A 300 -14.80 7.66 -4.94
CA ILE A 300 -15.56 6.47 -5.32
C ILE A 300 -14.91 5.24 -4.69
N SER A 301 -15.69 4.42 -3.98
CA SER A 301 -15.23 3.18 -3.38
C SER A 301 -16.09 1.99 -3.76
N TYR A 302 -15.44 0.87 -4.01
CA TYR A 302 -16.03 -0.47 -4.13
C TYR A 302 -15.57 -1.29 -2.94
N HIS A 303 -16.52 -1.86 -2.19
CA HIS A 303 -16.19 -2.61 -0.98
C HIS A 303 -17.13 -3.80 -0.80
N SER A 304 -16.59 -4.93 -0.35
CA SER A 304 -17.41 -6.08 0.01
C SER A 304 -17.92 -5.95 1.44
N LYS A 305 -19.21 -6.28 1.66
CA LYS A 305 -19.75 -6.42 3.04
C LYS A 305 -19.01 -7.50 3.84
N HIS A 306 -18.40 -8.46 3.16
CA HIS A 306 -17.69 -9.61 3.74
C HIS A 306 -16.16 -9.44 3.71
N ASP A 307 -15.66 -8.22 3.55
CA ASP A 307 -14.22 -7.95 3.53
C ASP A 307 -13.62 -8.22 4.93
N GLU A 308 -12.59 -9.06 4.96
CA GLU A 308 -11.92 -9.49 6.19
C GLU A 308 -10.76 -8.56 6.60
N PHE A 309 -10.26 -7.71 5.68
CA PHE A 309 -9.10 -6.83 5.90
C PHE A 309 -9.49 -5.40 6.29
N GLY A 310 -10.60 -4.91 5.76
CA GLY A 310 -11.15 -3.61 6.11
C GLY A 310 -12.65 -3.73 6.34
N THR A 311 -13.15 -3.28 7.49
CA THR A 311 -14.57 -3.51 7.80
C THR A 311 -15.46 -2.65 6.92
N ALA A 312 -16.55 -3.24 6.42
CA ALA A 312 -17.60 -2.53 5.69
C ALA A 312 -18.18 -1.37 6.51
N LYS A 313 -18.31 -1.56 7.84
CA LYS A 313 -18.79 -0.54 8.77
C LYS A 313 -17.91 0.71 8.77
N ASP A 314 -16.59 0.55 8.84
CA ASP A 314 -15.68 1.69 8.84
C ASP A 314 -15.73 2.43 7.51
N LYS A 315 -15.91 1.70 6.40
CA LYS A 315 -16.06 2.28 5.08
C LYS A 315 -17.38 3.08 4.94
N GLU A 316 -18.48 2.56 5.48
CA GLU A 316 -19.76 3.26 5.52
C GLU A 316 -19.67 4.55 6.35
N ILE A 317 -19.03 4.49 7.53
CA ILE A 317 -18.79 5.69 8.36
C ILE A 317 -17.99 6.74 7.59
N LEU A 318 -16.91 6.33 6.93
CA LEU A 318 -16.06 7.24 6.16
C LEU A 318 -16.83 7.93 5.03
N PHE A 319 -17.55 7.16 4.22
CA PHE A 319 -18.26 7.71 3.07
C PHE A 319 -19.50 8.53 3.45
N ASN A 320 -20.14 8.21 4.57
CA ASN A 320 -21.19 9.05 5.13
C ASN A 320 -20.61 10.39 5.61
N ALA A 321 -19.48 10.38 6.33
CA ALA A 321 -18.82 11.61 6.75
C ALA A 321 -18.40 12.50 5.56
N TYR A 322 -17.87 11.91 4.47
CA TYR A 322 -17.56 12.67 3.26
C TYR A 322 -18.81 13.35 2.67
N LYS A 323 -19.95 12.65 2.62
CA LYS A 323 -21.22 13.20 2.13
C LYS A 323 -21.75 14.33 3.03
N GLU A 324 -21.68 14.14 4.34
CA GLU A 324 -22.08 15.16 5.33
C GLU A 324 -21.25 16.42 5.21
N LEU A 325 -19.99 16.32 4.80
CA LEU A 325 -19.10 17.44 4.51
C LEU A 325 -19.28 18.05 3.12
N GLY A 326 -20.24 17.54 2.32
CA GLY A 326 -20.57 18.05 0.98
C GLY A 326 -19.68 17.55 -0.14
N LEU A 327 -18.78 16.57 0.13
CA LEU A 327 -17.96 15.98 -0.91
C LEU A 327 -18.77 15.03 -1.80
N ASP A 328 -18.40 14.94 -3.07
CA ASP A 328 -18.97 13.98 -4.01
C ASP A 328 -18.42 12.57 -3.74
N ALA A 329 -19.07 11.87 -2.83
CA ALA A 329 -18.63 10.57 -2.34
C ALA A 329 -19.64 9.46 -2.65
N THR A 330 -19.20 8.39 -3.34
CA THR A 330 -20.02 7.23 -3.69
C THR A 330 -19.39 5.96 -3.14
N LEU A 331 -20.12 5.22 -2.32
CA LEU A 331 -19.75 3.89 -1.85
C LEU A 331 -20.65 2.84 -2.53
N HIS A 332 -20.02 1.97 -3.31
CA HIS A 332 -20.63 0.74 -3.84
C HIS A 332 -20.33 -0.40 -2.87
N LEU A 333 -21.23 -0.59 -1.89
CA LEU A 333 -21.12 -1.69 -0.94
C LEU A 333 -21.80 -2.94 -1.50
N ILE A 334 -21.01 -3.95 -1.86
CA ILE A 334 -21.48 -5.22 -2.43
C ILE A 334 -21.84 -6.17 -1.31
N LYS A 335 -23.14 -6.52 -1.22
CA LYS A 335 -23.73 -7.21 -0.05
C LYS A 335 -23.95 -8.70 -0.28
N ASP A 336 -24.30 -9.08 -1.50
CA ASP A 336 -24.65 -10.46 -1.82
C ASP A 336 -24.25 -10.85 -3.26
N GLU A 337 -24.40 -12.14 -3.58
CA GLU A 337 -24.00 -12.70 -4.87
C GLU A 337 -24.78 -12.15 -6.07
N LYS A 338 -25.97 -11.55 -5.88
CA LYS A 338 -26.79 -10.99 -6.94
C LYS A 338 -26.17 -9.72 -7.54
N GLU A 339 -25.30 -9.07 -6.76
CA GLU A 339 -24.58 -7.86 -7.18
C GLU A 339 -23.26 -8.18 -7.94
N ILE A 340 -22.92 -9.47 -8.10
CA ILE A 340 -21.77 -9.94 -8.87
C ILE A 340 -22.10 -9.85 -10.36
N ASP A 341 -21.49 -8.88 -11.06
CA ASP A 341 -21.67 -8.67 -12.50
C ASP A 341 -20.78 -9.56 -13.37
N LYS A 342 -19.89 -10.37 -12.78
CA LYS A 342 -18.89 -11.25 -13.42
C LYS A 342 -17.90 -10.54 -14.34
N ARG A 343 -18.10 -9.27 -14.64
CA ARG A 343 -17.24 -8.44 -15.49
C ARG A 343 -16.24 -7.65 -14.67
N TYR A 344 -16.70 -6.91 -13.69
CA TYR A 344 -15.90 -6.06 -12.79
C TYR A 344 -15.88 -6.66 -11.39
N ILE A 345 -17.04 -7.01 -10.86
CA ILE A 345 -17.24 -7.65 -9.56
C ILE A 345 -17.40 -9.14 -9.78
N LYS A 346 -16.44 -9.93 -9.31
CA LYS A 346 -16.38 -11.38 -9.59
C LYS A 346 -16.70 -12.26 -8.38
N ASN A 347 -16.54 -11.74 -7.17
CA ASN A 347 -16.79 -12.44 -5.92
C ASN A 347 -17.02 -11.44 -4.78
N LEU A 348 -17.34 -11.94 -3.59
CA LEU A 348 -17.55 -11.14 -2.38
C LEU A 348 -16.30 -11.09 -1.45
N LYS A 349 -15.16 -11.59 -1.91
CA LYS A 349 -13.91 -11.54 -1.14
C LYS A 349 -13.28 -10.15 -1.21
N HIS A 350 -12.22 -9.94 -0.43
CA HIS A 350 -11.39 -8.75 -0.51
C HIS A 350 -11.01 -8.43 -1.98
N SER A 351 -11.06 -7.16 -2.32
CA SER A 351 -10.86 -6.62 -3.68
C SER A 351 -11.91 -7.07 -4.72
N LEU A 352 -12.99 -7.79 -4.34
CA LEU A 352 -14.11 -8.17 -5.21
C LEU A 352 -13.71 -8.94 -6.47
N GLY A 353 -12.46 -9.42 -6.57
CA GLY A 353 -11.85 -9.94 -7.78
C GLY A 353 -11.68 -8.89 -8.90
N MET A 354 -11.73 -7.62 -8.56
CA MET A 354 -11.56 -6.47 -9.46
C MET A 354 -10.08 -6.04 -9.45
N SER A 355 -9.42 -6.06 -10.61
CA SER A 355 -8.07 -5.49 -10.76
C SER A 355 -8.11 -3.96 -10.86
N ASP A 356 -6.96 -3.30 -10.65
CA ASP A 356 -6.83 -1.85 -10.80
C ASP A 356 -7.26 -1.39 -12.20
N ARG A 357 -6.85 -2.12 -13.23
CA ARG A 357 -7.32 -1.88 -14.60
C ARG A 357 -8.85 -1.96 -14.74
N ALA A 358 -9.48 -2.92 -14.07
CA ALA A 358 -10.94 -3.07 -14.13
C ALA A 358 -11.66 -1.91 -13.43
N LEU A 359 -11.12 -1.44 -12.30
CA LEU A 359 -11.60 -0.26 -11.59
C LEU A 359 -11.58 0.98 -12.49
N PHE A 360 -10.43 1.29 -13.09
CA PHE A 360 -10.32 2.43 -13.99
C PHE A 360 -11.15 2.28 -15.27
N ARG A 361 -11.22 1.08 -15.87
CA ARG A 361 -12.09 0.86 -17.04
C ARG A 361 -13.55 1.12 -16.75
N LYS A 362 -13.99 0.88 -15.52
CA LYS A 362 -15.37 1.12 -15.11
C LYS A 362 -15.65 2.59 -14.92
N GLU A 363 -14.74 3.33 -14.29
CA GLU A 363 -15.00 4.69 -13.82
C GLU A 363 -14.51 5.79 -14.78
N LEU A 364 -13.44 5.53 -15.56
CA LEU A 364 -12.86 6.55 -16.46
C LEU A 364 -13.84 7.17 -17.44
N PRO A 365 -14.75 6.43 -18.12
CA PRO A 365 -15.67 7.06 -19.08
C PRO A 365 -16.51 8.16 -18.44
N ALA A 366 -17.15 7.88 -17.32
CA ALA A 366 -17.98 8.84 -16.61
C ALA A 366 -17.18 10.01 -16.02
N LEU A 367 -15.97 9.73 -15.47
CA LEU A 367 -15.11 10.79 -14.93
C LEU A 367 -14.59 11.72 -16.02
N LEU A 368 -14.18 11.21 -17.16
CA LEU A 368 -13.71 12.03 -18.29
C LEU A 368 -14.84 12.94 -18.83
N GLU A 369 -16.07 12.44 -18.91
CA GLU A 369 -17.25 13.24 -19.28
C GLU A 369 -17.51 14.33 -18.24
N ARG A 370 -17.45 14.01 -16.95
CA ARG A 370 -17.65 14.98 -15.85
C ARG A 370 -16.59 16.07 -15.79
N PHE A 371 -15.39 15.79 -16.29
CA PHE A 371 -14.29 16.75 -16.33
C PHE A 371 -14.21 17.54 -17.63
N GLU A 372 -15.04 17.23 -18.61
CA GLU A 372 -15.04 17.94 -19.89
C GLU A 372 -15.34 19.42 -19.72
N GLY A 373 -14.51 20.26 -20.34
CA GLY A 373 -14.62 21.73 -20.24
C GLY A 373 -14.19 22.35 -18.90
N LYS A 374 -13.85 21.55 -17.88
CA LYS A 374 -13.33 22.06 -16.60
C LYS A 374 -11.86 22.43 -16.71
N LYS A 375 -11.47 23.48 -16.00
CA LYS A 375 -10.09 23.93 -15.93
C LYS A 375 -9.46 23.49 -14.60
N PHE A 376 -8.38 22.73 -14.69
CA PHE A 376 -7.60 22.28 -13.56
C PHE A 376 -6.30 23.06 -13.46
N ARG A 377 -5.77 23.19 -12.23
CA ARG A 377 -4.49 23.88 -12.01
C ARG A 377 -3.67 23.08 -10.98
N LEU A 378 -2.39 22.97 -11.24
CA LEU A 378 -1.44 22.48 -10.25
C LEU A 378 -1.16 23.64 -9.26
N LYS A 379 -1.88 23.65 -8.12
CA LYS A 379 -1.77 24.66 -7.07
C LYS A 379 -0.84 24.15 -5.98
N LYS A 380 0.07 25.00 -5.49
CA LYS A 380 0.86 24.72 -4.29
C LYS A 380 0.08 25.12 -3.05
N ASP A 381 0.03 24.24 -2.06
CA ASP A 381 -0.66 24.50 -0.80
C ASP A 381 -0.02 23.72 0.37
N SER A 382 -0.65 23.76 1.53
CA SER A 382 -0.28 22.99 2.72
C SER A 382 -1.50 22.63 3.54
N ILE A 383 -1.37 21.56 4.34
CA ILE A 383 -2.38 21.13 5.29
C ILE A 383 -1.69 20.62 6.56
N SER A 384 -2.21 20.98 7.72
CA SER A 384 -1.67 20.59 9.02
C SER A 384 -2.69 19.81 9.82
N TYR A 385 -2.26 18.67 10.38
CA TYR A 385 -3.08 17.79 11.20
C TYR A 385 -2.50 17.70 12.62
N ILE A 386 -3.30 18.04 13.60
CA ILE A 386 -2.94 17.94 15.02
C ILE A 386 -3.35 16.56 15.53
N CYS A 387 -2.38 15.78 15.98
CA CYS A 387 -2.54 14.44 16.50
C CYS A 387 -1.99 14.38 17.94
N GLY A 388 -2.77 14.81 18.94
CA GLY A 388 -2.29 14.93 20.32
C GLY A 388 -1.17 15.97 20.42
N ASN A 389 0.01 15.54 20.89
CA ASN A 389 1.22 16.36 20.98
C ASN A 389 2.02 16.43 19.66
N LEU A 390 1.58 15.72 18.60
CA LEU A 390 2.26 15.71 17.31
C LEU A 390 1.51 16.53 16.28
N THR A 391 2.24 17.29 15.47
CA THR A 391 1.70 18.04 14.33
C THR A 391 2.35 17.59 13.02
N TYR A 392 1.52 17.17 12.08
CA TYR A 392 1.90 16.73 10.74
C TYR A 392 1.51 17.81 9.72
N THR A 393 2.47 18.53 9.19
CA THR A 393 2.25 19.54 8.15
C THR A 393 2.76 19.03 6.80
N PHE A 394 1.83 18.66 5.93
CA PHE A 394 2.13 18.28 4.55
C PHE A 394 2.12 19.54 3.67
N LYS A 395 3.19 19.79 2.93
CA LYS A 395 3.33 21.03 2.17
C LYS A 395 4.23 20.93 0.95
N ASP A 396 4.01 21.86 0.05
CA ASP A 396 4.94 22.13 -1.03
C ASP A 396 6.13 22.97 -0.54
N LYS A 397 7.35 22.45 -0.73
CA LYS A 397 8.61 23.16 -0.44
C LYS A 397 9.50 23.12 -1.68
N GLY A 398 9.58 24.24 -2.39
CA GLY A 398 10.29 24.29 -3.67
C GLY A 398 9.63 23.38 -4.72
N ASP A 399 10.41 22.48 -5.27
CA ASP A 399 9.97 21.50 -6.28
C ASP A 399 9.48 20.17 -5.67
N LYS A 400 9.56 20.02 -4.35
CA LYS A 400 9.17 18.80 -3.64
C LYS A 400 7.94 19.02 -2.77
N PHE A 401 7.19 17.94 -2.55
CA PHE A 401 6.19 17.82 -1.51
C PHE A 401 6.82 17.10 -0.32
N LYS A 402 6.65 17.63 0.88
CA LYS A 402 7.30 17.13 2.09
C LYS A 402 6.37 17.13 3.28
N LEU A 403 6.72 16.33 4.28
CA LEU A 403 6.23 16.43 5.64
C LEU A 403 7.15 17.37 6.44
N ASP A 404 6.59 18.29 7.21
CA ASP A 404 7.23 18.87 8.39
C ASP A 404 6.55 18.24 9.61
N PHE A 405 7.34 17.62 10.46
CA PHE A 405 6.90 16.90 11.65
C PHE A 405 7.42 17.61 12.89
N THR A 406 6.53 17.94 13.83
CA THR A 406 6.91 18.63 15.05
C THR A 406 6.18 18.04 16.24
N GLU A 407 6.88 17.94 17.36
CA GLU A 407 6.32 17.68 18.69
C GLU A 407 6.07 19.01 19.39
N VAL A 408 4.88 19.15 20.01
CA VAL A 408 4.42 20.38 20.68
C VAL A 408 4.57 20.25 22.19
#